data_aa36b1b7357692febc2ba3cbf9ba1386
#
_entry.id   aa36b1b7357692febc2ba3cbf9ba1386
#
_cell.length_a   1.000
_cell.length_b   1.000
_cell.length_c   1.000
_cell.angle_alpha   90.00
_cell.angle_beta   90.00
_cell.angle_gamma   90.00
#
_symmetry.space_group_name_H-M   'P 1'
#
loop_
_entity.id
_entity.type
_entity.pdbx_description
1 polymer ?
#
loop_
_entity_poly.entity_id
_entity_poly.type
_entity_poly.pdbx_seq_one_letter_code
_entity_poly.pdbx_strand_id
1 'polypeptide(L)'
;MRNPITAIGLAAVMALAASAAQAQMNPPPSNTQQRGTTQMNPPSEQKASKADQKFLTEAIQGDLAEVQVGKLAQEKGQSDEVKQFGKMLEQDHSQHLSKAQSEAQQIGVTAPSEPSAKQKSAYEKLSKMSGAKFDRAFKRDMVKDHKEDIAKYQKEAKSKGPLADFAQQTLPVLQKHLQTAEQLPSSAATMGSGKRQ
;
A
#
# COMPACT_ATOMS: atom_id res chain seq x y z
N MET A 1 35.04 33.22 -21.17
CA MET A 1 34.41 34.36 -21.85
C MET A 1 33.02 34.44 -21.29
N ARG A 2 32.81 35.22 -20.28
CA ARG A 2 32.26 36.60 -20.20
C ARG A 2 30.80 36.65 -20.59
N ASN A 3 29.99 36.82 -19.51
CA ASN A 3 28.77 37.57 -19.22
C ASN A 3 28.36 38.62 -20.29
N PRO A 4 27.21 39.34 -20.18
CA PRO A 4 26.46 39.83 -18.99
C PRO A 4 24.93 39.80 -19.10
N ILE A 5 24.14 39.80 -17.94
CA ILE A 5 23.54 40.94 -17.19
C ILE A 5 22.67 41.89 -18.04
N THR A 6 21.43 42.11 -17.62
CA THR A 6 20.66 43.37 -17.41
C THR A 6 19.24 43.01 -17.06
N ALA A 7 18.63 43.22 -15.93
CA ALA A 7 18.35 44.39 -15.08
C ALA A 7 17.17 45.26 -15.55
N ILE A 8 16.25 45.51 -14.57
CA ILE A 8 15.52 46.75 -14.24
C ILE A 8 14.20 47.05 -14.97
N GLY A 9 13.20 47.35 -14.14
CA GLY A 9 11.97 48.08 -14.44
C GLY A 9 10.96 47.92 -13.32
N LEU A 10 11.03 48.60 -12.31
CA LEU A 10 10.65 49.88 -11.73
C LEU A 10 9.16 50.20 -11.85
N ALA A 11 8.52 50.20 -10.71
CA ALA A 11 7.47 51.00 -10.08
C ALA A 11 6.41 51.72 -10.92
N ALA A 12 5.17 51.62 -10.47
CA ALA A 12 4.27 52.78 -10.37
C ALA A 12 3.22 52.58 -9.27
N VAL A 13 3.37 53.38 -8.24
CA VAL A 13 2.39 53.65 -7.19
C VAL A 13 1.37 54.60 -7.79
N MET A 14 0.07 54.28 -7.71
CA MET A 14 -1.00 55.28 -7.82
C MET A 14 -1.96 55.15 -6.62
N ALA A 15 -1.86 56.11 -5.75
CA ALA A 15 -2.80 56.39 -4.71
C ALA A 15 -4.01 57.17 -5.36
N LEU A 16 -5.21 56.66 -5.14
CA LEU A 16 -6.42 57.47 -5.31
C LEU A 16 -7.20 57.45 -4.02
N ALA A 17 -7.22 58.61 -3.39
CA ALA A 17 -8.12 58.92 -2.30
C ALA A 17 -9.51 59.24 -2.89
N ALA A 18 -10.55 58.65 -2.38
CA ALA A 18 -11.93 59.06 -2.59
C ALA A 18 -12.75 58.90 -1.30
N SER A 19 -13.27 59.97 -0.91
CA SER A 19 -14.08 60.48 0.15
C SER A 19 -15.17 59.59 0.75
N ALA A 20 -15.33 59.75 2.06
CA ALA A 20 -16.36 59.21 2.88
C ALA A 20 -17.75 59.72 2.51
N ALA A 21 -18.71 58.81 2.41
CA ALA A 21 -20.13 59.10 2.60
C ALA A 21 -20.64 58.18 3.70
N GLN A 22 -20.85 58.74 4.88
CA GLN A 22 -21.49 58.06 6.02
C GLN A 22 -23.00 58.02 5.75
N ALA A 23 -23.51 56.84 5.41
CA ALA A 23 -24.93 56.56 5.52
C ALA A 23 -25.17 55.76 6.78
N GLN A 24 -25.81 56.41 7.76
CA GLN A 24 -26.37 55.75 8.94
C GLN A 24 -27.51 54.84 8.51
N MET A 25 -27.27 53.53 8.59
CA MET A 25 -28.32 52.53 8.46
C MET A 25 -28.54 51.90 9.83
N ASN A 26 -29.76 51.95 10.33
CA ASN A 26 -30.23 51.25 11.52
C ASN A 26 -29.98 49.77 11.42
N PRO A 27 -29.59 49.11 12.53
CA PRO A 27 -29.44 47.68 12.53
C PRO A 27 -30.80 46.97 12.47
N PRO A 28 -30.96 45.94 11.67
CA PRO A 28 -32.14 45.10 11.74
C PRO A 28 -32.15 44.26 13.02
N PRO A 29 -33.34 43.80 13.49
CA PRO A 29 -33.48 43.08 14.74
C PRO A 29 -32.70 41.76 14.74
N SER A 30 -32.01 41.55 15.83
CA SER A 30 -31.23 40.33 16.10
C SER A 30 -32.15 39.10 16.15
N ASN A 31 -32.24 38.38 15.04
CA ASN A 31 -32.77 37.02 15.08
C ASN A 31 -31.65 36.08 15.52
N THR A 32 -31.64 35.77 16.81
CA THR A 32 -30.75 34.80 17.45
C THR A 32 -31.17 33.40 16.98
N GLN A 33 -30.89 33.08 15.72
CA GLN A 33 -30.84 31.67 15.29
C GLN A 33 -29.59 31.06 15.93
N GLN A 34 -29.84 30.35 16.99
CA GLN A 34 -28.91 29.46 17.67
C GLN A 34 -28.37 28.47 16.63
N ARG A 35 -27.26 28.86 15.99
CA ARG A 35 -26.46 27.96 15.17
C ARG A 35 -25.98 26.87 16.10
N GLY A 36 -26.65 25.73 16.08
CA GLY A 36 -26.14 24.51 16.66
C GLY A 36 -24.73 24.29 16.12
N THR A 37 -23.74 24.56 16.95
CA THR A 37 -22.39 24.06 16.73
C THR A 37 -22.50 22.56 16.74
N THR A 38 -22.53 21.97 15.54
CA THR A 38 -22.23 20.58 15.37
C THR A 38 -20.81 20.40 15.88
N GLN A 39 -20.72 20.02 17.14
CA GLN A 39 -19.46 19.65 17.76
C GLN A 39 -19.01 18.41 16.97
N MET A 40 -18.14 18.63 15.98
CA MET A 40 -17.39 17.53 15.39
C MET A 40 -16.57 16.94 16.52
N ASN A 41 -17.07 15.83 17.09
CA ASN A 41 -16.25 15.01 17.97
C ASN A 41 -14.97 14.72 17.17
N PRO A 42 -13.78 14.99 17.75
CA PRO A 42 -12.56 14.50 17.13
C PRO A 42 -12.70 12.98 16.97
N PRO A 43 -12.14 12.39 15.90
CA PRO A 43 -12.14 10.94 15.75
C PRO A 43 -11.67 10.36 17.08
N SER A 44 -12.50 9.54 17.71
CA SER A 44 -12.10 8.85 18.93
C SER A 44 -10.81 8.13 18.61
N GLU A 45 -9.71 8.48 19.26
CA GLU A 45 -8.46 7.73 19.24
C GLU A 45 -8.77 6.32 19.77
N GLN A 46 -9.24 5.48 18.89
CA GLN A 46 -9.54 4.10 19.21
C GLN A 46 -8.19 3.40 19.33
N LYS A 47 -7.68 3.33 20.56
CA LYS A 47 -6.43 2.63 20.83
C LYS A 47 -6.48 1.26 20.19
N ALA A 48 -5.51 0.97 19.31
CA ALA A 48 -5.38 -0.31 18.66
C ALA A 48 -5.37 -1.45 19.68
N SER A 49 -6.23 -2.43 19.48
CA SER A 49 -6.23 -3.65 20.28
C SER A 49 -4.93 -4.43 20.03
N LYS A 50 -4.61 -5.38 20.92
CA LYS A 50 -3.49 -6.31 20.68
C LYS A 50 -3.67 -7.13 19.39
N ALA A 51 -4.91 -7.37 19.00
CA ALA A 51 -5.24 -8.07 17.76
C ALA A 51 -4.90 -7.20 16.53
N ASP A 52 -5.30 -5.92 16.54
CA ASP A 52 -4.97 -4.96 15.48
C ASP A 52 -3.45 -4.80 15.33
N GLN A 53 -2.74 -4.64 16.46
CA GLN A 53 -1.28 -4.53 16.48
C GLN A 53 -0.61 -5.75 15.86
N LYS A 54 -1.07 -6.95 16.25
CA LYS A 54 -0.56 -8.21 15.71
C LYS A 54 -0.83 -8.34 14.22
N PHE A 55 -2.07 -8.10 13.81
CA PHE A 55 -2.47 -8.15 12.40
C PHE A 55 -1.60 -7.24 11.54
N LEU A 56 -1.46 -5.99 11.94
CA LEU A 56 -0.70 -5.00 11.17
C LEU A 56 0.80 -5.30 11.14
N THR A 57 1.36 -5.79 12.25
CA THR A 57 2.76 -6.26 12.31
C THR A 57 2.98 -7.40 11.33
N GLU A 58 2.09 -8.40 11.30
CA GLU A 58 2.18 -9.53 10.38
C GLU A 58 1.98 -9.11 8.93
N ALA A 59 1.07 -8.16 8.65
CA ALA A 59 0.86 -7.61 7.33
C ALA A 59 2.12 -6.92 6.79
N ILE A 60 2.74 -6.05 7.59
CA ILE A 60 3.97 -5.35 7.20
C ILE A 60 5.13 -6.33 6.98
N GLN A 61 5.28 -7.34 7.85
CA GLN A 61 6.28 -8.39 7.66
C GLN A 61 6.03 -9.22 6.40
N GLY A 62 4.77 -9.48 6.09
CA GLY A 62 4.34 -10.14 4.85
C GLY A 62 4.77 -9.35 3.62
N ASP A 63 4.42 -8.07 3.56
CA ASP A 63 4.80 -7.20 2.45
C ASP A 63 6.31 -7.13 2.24
N LEU A 64 7.07 -6.95 3.32
CA LEU A 64 8.54 -6.95 3.26
C LEU A 64 9.10 -8.25 2.69
N ALA A 65 8.52 -9.39 3.03
CA ALA A 65 8.91 -10.69 2.50
C ALA A 65 8.51 -10.84 1.03
N GLU A 66 7.27 -10.47 0.67
CA GLU A 66 6.75 -10.60 -0.68
C GLU A 66 7.49 -9.71 -1.69
N VAL A 67 7.89 -8.50 -1.30
CA VAL A 67 8.76 -7.64 -2.11
C VAL A 67 10.10 -8.32 -2.40
N GLN A 68 10.72 -8.95 -1.40
CA GLN A 68 11.99 -9.67 -1.58
C GLN A 68 11.82 -10.91 -2.47
N VAL A 69 10.78 -11.69 -2.23
CA VAL A 69 10.46 -12.90 -3.01
C VAL A 69 10.08 -12.54 -4.45
N GLY A 70 9.36 -11.44 -4.66
CA GLY A 70 9.03 -10.91 -5.98
C GLY A 70 10.28 -10.55 -6.79
N LYS A 71 11.25 -9.88 -6.19
CA LYS A 71 12.56 -9.61 -6.81
C LYS A 71 13.31 -10.89 -7.14
N LEU A 72 13.35 -11.82 -6.20
CA LEU A 72 14.00 -13.10 -6.40
C LEU A 72 13.36 -13.91 -7.55
N ALA A 73 12.04 -13.84 -7.71
CA ALA A 73 11.34 -14.51 -8.79
C ALA A 73 11.69 -13.91 -10.17
N GLN A 74 11.92 -12.60 -10.26
CA GLN A 74 12.38 -11.95 -11.48
C GLN A 74 13.80 -12.42 -11.87
N GLU A 75 14.66 -12.67 -10.87
CA GLU A 75 16.05 -13.11 -11.10
C GLU A 75 16.17 -14.61 -11.39
N LYS A 76 15.45 -15.42 -10.62
CA LYS A 76 15.63 -16.90 -10.56
C LYS A 76 14.57 -17.68 -11.31
N GLY A 77 13.44 -17.07 -11.62
CA GLY A 77 12.34 -17.70 -12.33
C GLY A 77 12.81 -18.19 -13.72
N GLN A 78 12.39 -19.40 -14.08
CA GLN A 78 12.66 -19.95 -15.40
C GLN A 78 11.62 -19.48 -16.42
N SER A 79 10.34 -19.54 -16.04
CA SER A 79 9.25 -19.13 -16.91
C SER A 79 9.01 -17.62 -16.85
N ASP A 80 8.54 -17.05 -17.97
CA ASP A 80 8.22 -15.64 -18.06
C ASP A 80 7.03 -15.30 -17.16
N GLU A 81 6.10 -16.21 -16.97
CA GLU A 81 4.95 -16.05 -16.08
C GLU A 81 5.38 -15.89 -14.62
N VAL A 82 6.38 -16.67 -14.16
CA VAL A 82 6.95 -16.54 -12.82
C VAL A 82 7.63 -15.18 -12.64
N LYS A 83 8.39 -14.74 -13.64
CA LYS A 83 9.06 -13.42 -13.59
C LYS A 83 8.05 -12.28 -13.59
N GLN A 84 7.01 -12.36 -14.41
CA GLN A 84 5.94 -11.35 -14.47
C GLN A 84 5.15 -11.29 -13.16
N PHE A 85 4.83 -12.44 -12.59
CA PHE A 85 4.16 -12.50 -11.30
C PHE A 85 5.07 -11.96 -10.18
N GLY A 86 6.36 -12.27 -10.21
CA GLY A 86 7.34 -11.68 -9.30
C GLY A 86 7.36 -10.16 -9.36
N LYS A 87 7.29 -9.57 -10.55
CA LYS A 87 7.20 -8.12 -10.73
C LYS A 87 5.89 -7.55 -10.17
N MET A 88 4.77 -8.24 -10.40
CA MET A 88 3.46 -7.86 -9.83
C MET A 88 3.51 -7.84 -8.30
N LEU A 89 4.03 -8.90 -7.68
CA LEU A 89 4.19 -8.98 -6.22
C LEU A 89 5.04 -7.82 -5.69
N GLU A 90 6.21 -7.55 -6.29
CA GLU A 90 7.07 -6.45 -5.88
C GLU A 90 6.33 -5.10 -5.90
N GLN A 91 5.60 -4.82 -6.97
CA GLN A 91 4.89 -3.55 -7.13
C GLN A 91 3.72 -3.42 -6.17
N ASP A 92 2.84 -4.41 -6.13
CA ASP A 92 1.61 -4.34 -5.35
C ASP A 92 1.90 -4.38 -3.84
N HIS A 93 2.84 -5.23 -3.39
CA HIS A 93 3.24 -5.30 -1.99
C HIS A 93 4.07 -4.09 -1.54
N SER A 94 4.84 -3.44 -2.42
CA SER A 94 5.50 -2.17 -2.07
C SER A 94 4.49 -1.05 -1.82
N GLN A 95 3.42 -0.97 -2.62
CA GLN A 95 2.35 0.00 -2.41
C GLN A 95 1.55 -0.31 -1.14
N HIS A 96 1.24 -1.59 -0.92
CA HIS A 96 0.53 -2.03 0.27
C HIS A 96 1.34 -1.78 1.54
N LEU A 97 2.65 -2.06 1.53
CA LEU A 97 3.58 -1.77 2.62
C LEU A 97 3.52 -0.30 3.05
N SER A 98 3.52 0.62 2.08
CA SER A 98 3.44 2.06 2.38
C SER A 98 2.12 2.42 3.07
N LYS A 99 1.00 1.82 2.65
CA LYS A 99 -0.30 2.00 3.30
C LYS A 99 -0.32 1.40 4.71
N ALA A 100 0.19 0.17 4.87
CA ALA A 100 0.26 -0.51 6.15
C ALA A 100 1.12 0.26 7.17
N GLN A 101 2.22 0.86 6.73
CA GLN A 101 3.05 1.72 7.57
C GLN A 101 2.32 3.01 7.98
N SER A 102 1.52 3.59 7.09
CA SER A 102 0.66 4.74 7.42
C SER A 102 -0.40 4.37 8.46
N GLU A 103 -1.06 3.22 8.31
CA GLU A 103 -2.01 2.72 9.32
C GLU A 103 -1.31 2.48 10.67
N ALA A 104 -0.09 1.93 10.65
CA ALA A 104 0.69 1.73 11.88
C ALA A 104 0.95 3.04 12.62
N GLN A 105 1.29 4.10 11.90
CA GLN A 105 1.47 5.44 12.50
C GLN A 105 0.17 5.98 13.10
N GLN A 106 -0.95 5.82 12.40
CA GLN A 106 -2.25 6.33 12.85
C GLN A 106 -2.73 5.67 14.15
N ILE A 107 -2.48 4.38 14.32
CA ILE A 107 -2.90 3.63 15.51
C ILE A 107 -1.80 3.44 16.56
N GLY A 108 -0.65 4.10 16.38
CA GLY A 108 0.45 4.09 17.35
C GLY A 108 1.19 2.76 17.45
N VAL A 109 1.27 1.98 16.35
CA VAL A 109 2.01 0.72 16.27
C VAL A 109 3.38 0.97 15.64
N THR A 110 4.43 0.44 16.26
CA THR A 110 5.77 0.46 15.65
C THR A 110 5.83 -0.54 14.51
N ALA A 111 6.00 -0.04 13.29
CA ALA A 111 6.13 -0.87 12.10
C ALA A 111 7.46 -1.65 12.12
N PRO A 112 7.45 -2.98 11.86
CA PRO A 112 8.68 -3.73 11.67
C PRO A 112 9.42 -3.26 10.42
N SER A 113 10.75 -3.32 10.47
CA SER A 113 11.64 -2.97 9.35
C SER A 113 12.11 -4.18 8.55
N GLU A 114 11.80 -5.39 9.00
CA GLU A 114 12.27 -6.64 8.41
C GLU A 114 11.17 -7.73 8.43
N PRO A 115 11.23 -8.69 7.49
CA PRO A 115 10.41 -9.89 7.56
C PRO A 115 10.65 -10.69 8.85
N SER A 116 9.69 -11.51 9.25
CA SER A 116 9.85 -12.42 10.39
C SER A 116 10.95 -13.44 10.14
N ALA A 117 11.49 -14.03 11.21
CA ALA A 117 12.52 -15.08 11.11
C ALA A 117 12.07 -16.27 10.23
N LYS A 118 10.77 -16.64 10.30
CA LYS A 118 10.18 -17.70 9.47
C LYS A 118 10.25 -17.33 7.98
N GLN A 119 9.90 -16.10 7.63
CA GLN A 119 9.92 -15.62 6.24
C GLN A 119 11.34 -15.49 5.69
N LYS A 120 12.29 -14.99 6.50
CA LYS A 120 13.71 -14.97 6.14
C LYS A 120 14.24 -16.37 5.83
N SER A 121 13.92 -17.37 6.70
CA SER A 121 14.32 -18.75 6.46
C SER A 121 13.67 -19.35 5.19
N ALA A 122 12.42 -18.99 4.89
CA ALA A 122 11.76 -19.42 3.65
C ALA A 122 12.44 -18.80 2.42
N TYR A 123 12.75 -17.52 2.47
CA TYR A 123 13.50 -16.82 1.42
C TYR A 123 14.87 -17.46 1.18
N GLU A 124 15.65 -17.75 2.23
CA GLU A 124 16.95 -18.39 2.11
C GLU A 124 16.87 -19.78 1.45
N LYS A 125 15.84 -20.56 1.75
CA LYS A 125 15.63 -21.85 1.09
C LYS A 125 15.30 -21.70 -0.38
N LEU A 126 14.44 -20.74 -0.72
CA LEU A 126 14.02 -20.47 -2.08
C LEU A 126 15.18 -19.91 -2.91
N SER A 127 16.01 -19.03 -2.34
CA SER A 127 17.16 -18.40 -3.02
C SER A 127 18.25 -19.39 -3.45
N LYS A 128 18.33 -20.57 -2.82
CA LYS A 128 19.23 -21.67 -3.20
C LYS A 128 18.73 -22.52 -4.38
N MET A 129 17.51 -22.22 -4.88
CA MET A 129 16.91 -22.93 -6.00
C MET A 129 17.06 -22.11 -7.29
N SER A 130 16.94 -22.79 -8.43
CA SER A 130 16.91 -22.17 -9.75
C SER A 130 16.08 -23.01 -10.72
N GLY A 131 15.76 -22.44 -11.87
CA GLY A 131 15.06 -23.12 -12.95
C GLY A 131 13.71 -23.69 -12.51
N ALA A 132 13.32 -24.82 -13.10
CA ALA A 132 12.04 -25.45 -12.81
C ALA A 132 11.83 -25.83 -11.33
N LYS A 133 12.90 -26.03 -10.56
CA LYS A 133 12.79 -26.31 -9.12
C LYS A 133 12.38 -25.05 -8.37
N PHE A 134 12.93 -23.90 -8.75
CA PHE A 134 12.53 -22.61 -8.22
C PHE A 134 11.05 -22.34 -8.53
N ASP A 135 10.65 -22.43 -9.80
CA ASP A 135 9.27 -22.13 -10.23
C ASP A 135 8.22 -22.94 -9.45
N ARG A 136 8.48 -24.25 -9.28
CA ARG A 136 7.56 -25.11 -8.50
C ARG A 136 7.49 -24.72 -7.02
N ALA A 137 8.64 -24.41 -6.43
CA ALA A 137 8.69 -24.01 -5.01
C ALA A 137 8.01 -22.66 -4.81
N PHE A 138 8.33 -21.69 -5.65
CA PHE A 138 7.71 -20.37 -5.65
C PHE A 138 6.18 -20.44 -5.79
N LYS A 139 5.68 -21.15 -6.83
CA LYS A 139 4.23 -21.35 -7.00
C LYS A 139 3.57 -21.92 -5.76
N ARG A 140 4.11 -22.98 -5.20
CA ARG A 140 3.56 -23.64 -4.01
C ARG A 140 3.51 -22.69 -2.82
N ASP A 141 4.58 -21.94 -2.60
CA ASP A 141 4.72 -21.05 -1.46
C ASP A 141 3.77 -19.87 -1.62
N MET A 142 3.68 -19.26 -2.80
CA MET A 142 2.75 -18.16 -3.07
C MET A 142 1.28 -18.58 -2.93
N VAL A 143 0.90 -19.74 -3.44
CA VAL A 143 -0.49 -20.26 -3.25
C VAL A 143 -0.80 -20.45 -1.77
N LYS A 144 0.13 -20.99 -1.00
CA LYS A 144 -0.06 -21.22 0.43
C LYS A 144 -0.17 -19.92 1.19
N ASP A 145 0.78 -19.00 0.99
CA ASP A 145 0.87 -17.77 1.77
C ASP A 145 -0.32 -16.86 1.48
N HIS A 146 -0.73 -16.71 0.22
CA HIS A 146 -1.93 -15.93 -0.13
C HIS A 146 -3.24 -16.52 0.41
N LYS A 147 -3.37 -17.86 0.49
CA LYS A 147 -4.54 -18.47 1.16
C LYS A 147 -4.58 -18.15 2.65
N GLU A 148 -3.43 -18.20 3.31
CA GLU A 148 -3.33 -17.85 4.74
C GLU A 148 -3.64 -16.36 4.96
N ASP A 149 -3.11 -15.48 4.11
CA ASP A 149 -3.31 -14.05 4.24
C ASP A 149 -4.76 -13.63 3.91
N ILE A 150 -5.37 -14.18 2.86
CA ILE A 150 -6.80 -13.96 2.57
C ILE A 150 -7.65 -14.31 3.80
N ALA A 151 -7.38 -15.43 4.46
CA ALA A 151 -8.14 -15.82 5.66
C ALA A 151 -7.96 -14.81 6.82
N LYS A 152 -6.75 -14.31 7.04
CA LYS A 152 -6.45 -13.27 8.06
C LYS A 152 -7.16 -11.95 7.73
N TYR A 153 -7.04 -11.50 6.47
CA TYR A 153 -7.66 -10.26 6.02
C TYR A 153 -9.19 -10.33 6.03
N GLN A 154 -9.78 -11.48 5.68
CA GLN A 154 -11.23 -11.69 5.80
C GLN A 154 -11.72 -11.63 7.26
N LYS A 155 -10.93 -12.13 8.19
CA LYS A 155 -11.24 -12.03 9.62
C LYS A 155 -11.17 -10.57 10.08
N GLU A 156 -10.13 -9.85 9.71
CA GLU A 156 -9.95 -8.45 10.07
C GLU A 156 -11.01 -7.54 9.44
N ALA A 157 -11.34 -7.75 8.17
CA ALA A 157 -12.39 -7.00 7.47
C ALA A 157 -13.80 -7.14 8.11
N LYS A 158 -14.02 -8.18 8.89
CA LYS A 158 -15.26 -8.39 9.65
C LYS A 158 -15.17 -7.85 11.09
N SER A 159 -14.02 -7.37 11.50
CA SER A 159 -13.83 -6.77 12.82
C SER A 159 -14.56 -5.41 12.89
N LYS A 160 -14.67 -4.87 14.10
CA LYS A 160 -15.11 -3.48 14.33
C LYS A 160 -13.91 -2.58 14.66
N GLY A 161 -12.71 -3.08 14.42
CA GLY A 161 -11.46 -2.38 14.68
C GLY A 161 -11.11 -1.35 13.61
N PRO A 162 -10.10 -0.52 13.88
CA PRO A 162 -9.68 0.55 12.98
C PRO A 162 -9.10 0.04 11.64
N LEU A 163 -8.71 -1.24 11.56
CA LEU A 163 -8.10 -1.84 10.37
C LEU A 163 -9.09 -2.59 9.46
N ALA A 164 -10.39 -2.59 9.79
CA ALA A 164 -11.40 -3.32 9.02
C ALA A 164 -11.46 -2.85 7.55
N ASP A 165 -11.49 -1.54 7.32
CA ASP A 165 -11.55 -0.96 5.97
C ASP A 165 -10.24 -1.21 5.20
N PHE A 166 -9.09 -1.09 5.84
CA PHE A 166 -7.79 -1.42 5.27
C PHE A 166 -7.77 -2.88 4.80
N ALA A 167 -8.20 -3.81 5.63
CA ALA A 167 -8.26 -5.21 5.29
C ALA A 167 -9.25 -5.50 4.14
N GLN A 168 -10.42 -4.87 4.16
CA GLN A 168 -11.42 -5.03 3.11
C GLN A 168 -10.92 -4.54 1.74
N GLN A 169 -10.23 -3.41 1.70
CA GLN A 169 -9.67 -2.85 0.47
C GLN A 169 -8.52 -3.68 -0.11
N THR A 170 -7.80 -4.43 0.71
CA THR A 170 -6.67 -5.27 0.30
C THR A 170 -7.10 -6.62 -0.29
N LEU A 171 -8.22 -7.17 0.17
CA LEU A 171 -8.69 -8.51 -0.24
C LEU A 171 -8.74 -8.75 -1.76
N PRO A 172 -9.23 -7.83 -2.61
CA PRO A 172 -9.27 -8.05 -4.05
C PRO A 172 -7.88 -8.27 -4.67
N VAL A 173 -6.85 -7.58 -4.18
CA VAL A 173 -5.47 -7.73 -4.65
C VAL A 173 -4.92 -9.10 -4.26
N LEU A 174 -5.07 -9.51 -3.00
CA LEU A 174 -4.64 -10.83 -2.53
C LEU A 174 -5.34 -11.97 -3.28
N GLN A 175 -6.63 -11.83 -3.58
CA GLN A 175 -7.40 -12.81 -4.37
C GLN A 175 -6.88 -12.91 -5.80
N LYS A 176 -6.54 -11.78 -6.43
CA LYS A 176 -5.93 -11.73 -7.76
C LYS A 176 -4.56 -12.42 -7.76
N HIS A 177 -3.74 -12.16 -6.75
CA HIS A 177 -2.44 -12.82 -6.61
C HIS A 177 -2.58 -14.33 -6.45
N LEU A 178 -3.50 -14.79 -5.60
CA LEU A 178 -3.78 -16.21 -5.45
C LEU A 178 -4.18 -16.85 -6.78
N GLN A 179 -5.11 -16.23 -7.49
CA GLN A 179 -5.55 -16.73 -8.81
C GLN A 179 -4.37 -16.81 -9.78
N THR A 180 -3.52 -15.79 -9.83
CA THR A 180 -2.33 -15.77 -10.68
C THR A 180 -1.34 -16.87 -10.28
N ALA A 181 -1.08 -17.04 -8.97
CA ALA A 181 -0.20 -18.07 -8.46
C ALA A 181 -0.69 -19.49 -8.81
N GLU A 182 -1.99 -19.73 -8.71
CA GLU A 182 -2.60 -21.03 -9.09
C GLU A 182 -2.46 -21.33 -10.58
N GLN A 183 -2.43 -20.31 -11.44
CA GLN A 183 -2.28 -20.43 -12.89
C GLN A 183 -0.82 -20.56 -13.35
N LEU A 184 0.18 -20.30 -12.50
CA LEU A 184 1.57 -20.46 -12.87
C LEU A 184 1.85 -21.88 -13.39
N PRO A 185 2.72 -22.05 -14.40
CA PRO A 185 3.01 -23.35 -14.96
C PRO A 185 3.61 -24.29 -13.90
N SER A 186 3.07 -25.49 -13.83
CA SER A 186 3.70 -26.60 -13.10
C SER A 186 4.69 -27.21 -14.06
N SER A 187 5.95 -26.86 -14.01
CA SER A 187 7.04 -27.06 -14.98
C SER A 187 7.22 -28.48 -15.56
N ALA A 188 6.13 -29.10 -16.01
CA ALA A 188 6.17 -30.30 -16.83
C ALA A 188 5.71 -30.06 -18.28
N ALA A 189 5.25 -28.85 -18.64
CA ALA A 189 4.49 -28.62 -19.88
C ALA A 189 5.25 -27.89 -21.03
N THR A 190 6.50 -27.47 -20.84
CA THR A 190 7.22 -26.69 -21.86
C THR A 190 8.33 -27.45 -22.61
N MET A 191 8.25 -28.78 -22.67
CA MET A 191 9.08 -29.58 -23.59
C MET A 191 8.20 -30.22 -24.68
N GLY A 192 7.53 -29.43 -25.53
CA GLY A 192 6.75 -30.09 -26.55
C GLY A 192 5.88 -29.23 -27.45
N SER A 193 6.33 -28.06 -27.88
CA SER A 193 5.77 -27.42 -29.06
C SER A 193 6.87 -26.97 -30.02
N GLY A 194 7.83 -27.86 -30.26
CA GLY A 194 8.71 -27.80 -31.42
C GLY A 194 7.90 -28.26 -32.62
N LYS A 195 7.51 -27.33 -33.49
CA LYS A 195 6.97 -27.60 -34.82
C LYS A 195 7.77 -28.71 -35.50
N ARG A 196 7.12 -29.84 -35.79
CA ARG A 196 7.54 -30.68 -36.92
C ARG A 196 6.85 -30.13 -38.16
N GLN A 197 7.63 -29.57 -39.03
CA GLN A 197 7.31 -29.42 -40.43
C GLN A 197 7.70 -30.71 -41.12
#